data_304cdaf3586e40f3a78569439cd1d614
#
_entry.id   304cdaf3586e40f3a78569439cd1d614
#
_cell.length_a   1.000
_cell.length_b   1.000
_cell.length_c   1.000
_cell.angle_alpha   90.00
_cell.angle_beta   90.00
_cell.angle_gamma   90.00
#
_symmetry.space_group_name_H-M   'P 1'
#
loop_
_entity.id
_entity.type
_entity.pdbx_description
1 polymer ?
#
loop_
_entity_poly.entity_id
_entity_poly.type
_entity_poly.pdbx_seq_one_letter_code
_entity_poly.pdbx_strand_id
1 'polypeptide(L)'
;MTDYVFYLLLGTGGAAIIAAFGLGLVITYQGSGVVNFAFGAMAMWVAYVYADLRTGSYPFPIPGLPARYHFDHDVGFRWALTLAMLSAAVMGLLVYLLVFRPLRRAPSLAKVVASIGLVIVFMTLVDRRFADKTTIRVGAILPREPVTITGTLTVPRDGLWLAFIVLVITAAVWVTSKYTRVGL
;
A
#
# COMPACT_ATOMS: atom_id res chain seq x y z
N MET A 1 -34.47 -2.80 -8.81
CA MET A 1 -33.47 -1.71 -8.94
C MET A 1 -32.65 -1.50 -7.67
N THR A 2 -33.23 -1.62 -6.50
CA THR A 2 -32.54 -1.50 -5.20
C THR A 2 -31.37 -2.49 -5.04
N ASP A 3 -31.51 -3.74 -5.53
CA ASP A 3 -30.49 -4.77 -5.37
C ASP A 3 -29.20 -4.46 -6.16
N TYR A 4 -29.33 -3.92 -7.38
CA TYR A 4 -28.13 -3.53 -8.18
C TYR A 4 -27.34 -2.40 -7.52
N VAL A 5 -28.03 -1.40 -6.96
CA VAL A 5 -27.39 -0.30 -6.24
C VAL A 5 -26.67 -0.81 -4.99
N PHE A 6 -27.28 -1.76 -4.29
CA PHE A 6 -26.68 -2.40 -3.12
C PHE A 6 -25.38 -3.14 -3.47
N TYR A 7 -25.40 -4.00 -4.50
CA TYR A 7 -24.19 -4.72 -4.92
C TYR A 7 -23.09 -3.77 -5.43
N LEU A 8 -23.45 -2.69 -6.13
CA LEU A 8 -22.49 -1.65 -6.54
C LEU A 8 -21.83 -1.00 -5.31
N LEU A 9 -22.61 -0.62 -4.31
CA LEU A 9 -22.10 -0.01 -3.08
C LEU A 9 -21.25 -1.00 -2.26
N LEU A 10 -21.64 -2.26 -2.21
CA LEU A 10 -20.87 -3.31 -1.53
C LEU A 10 -19.49 -3.53 -2.22
N GLY A 11 -19.44 -3.42 -3.55
CA GLY A 11 -18.23 -3.57 -4.34
C GLY A 11 -17.27 -2.37 -4.28
N THR A 12 -17.71 -1.20 -3.79
CA THR A 12 -16.90 0.03 -3.81
C THR A 12 -15.58 -0.08 -3.07
N GLY A 13 -15.54 -0.81 -1.93
CA GLY A 13 -14.34 -1.02 -1.15
C GLY A 13 -13.27 -1.79 -1.93
N GLY A 14 -13.65 -2.91 -2.55
CA GLY A 14 -12.75 -3.70 -3.40
C GLY A 14 -12.29 -2.94 -4.64
N ALA A 15 -13.20 -2.24 -5.30
CA ALA A 15 -12.90 -1.40 -6.46
C ALA A 15 -11.91 -0.27 -6.09
N ALA A 16 -12.09 0.36 -4.94
CA ALA A 16 -11.19 1.40 -4.45
C ALA A 16 -9.76 0.89 -4.20
N ILE A 17 -9.60 -0.32 -3.65
CA ILE A 17 -8.28 -0.95 -3.49
C ILE A 17 -7.62 -1.16 -4.84
N ILE A 18 -8.32 -1.71 -5.82
CA ILE A 18 -7.80 -1.94 -7.16
C ILE A 18 -7.41 -0.61 -7.82
N ALA A 19 -8.26 0.42 -7.69
CA ALA A 19 -7.99 1.75 -8.21
C ALA A 19 -6.75 2.39 -7.56
N ALA A 20 -6.58 2.24 -6.24
CA ALA A 20 -5.39 2.72 -5.53
C ALA A 20 -4.10 2.04 -6.02
N PHE A 21 -4.13 0.71 -6.25
CA PHE A 21 -3.01 0.00 -6.85
C PHE A 21 -2.71 0.47 -8.26
N GLY A 22 -3.73 0.65 -9.10
CA GLY A 22 -3.59 1.18 -10.45
C GLY A 22 -2.97 2.58 -10.46
N LEU A 23 -3.43 3.46 -9.58
CA LEU A 23 -2.89 4.80 -9.42
C LEU A 23 -1.41 4.77 -9.01
N GLY A 24 -1.03 3.93 -8.06
CA GLY A 24 0.37 3.76 -7.64
C GLY A 24 1.26 3.25 -8.78
N LEU A 25 0.78 2.33 -9.60
CA LEU A 25 1.49 1.87 -10.78
C LEU A 25 1.67 2.99 -11.81
N VAL A 26 0.65 3.80 -12.05
CA VAL A 26 0.72 4.94 -12.97
C VAL A 26 1.74 5.96 -12.50
N ILE A 27 1.73 6.34 -11.22
CA ILE A 27 2.69 7.29 -10.64
C ILE A 27 4.13 6.76 -10.78
N THR A 28 4.35 5.49 -10.45
CA THR A 28 5.68 4.88 -10.57
C THR A 28 6.14 4.77 -12.03
N TYR A 29 5.21 4.51 -12.95
CA TYR A 29 5.49 4.49 -14.39
C TYR A 29 5.87 5.88 -14.91
N GLN A 30 5.15 6.93 -14.53
CA GLN A 30 5.47 8.32 -14.92
C GLN A 30 6.87 8.73 -14.46
N GLY A 31 7.29 8.28 -13.25
CA GLY A 31 8.61 8.61 -12.72
C GLY A 31 9.77 7.78 -13.28
N SER A 32 9.53 6.53 -13.68
CA SER A 32 10.57 5.57 -14.08
C SER A 32 10.57 5.21 -15.57
N GLY A 33 9.47 5.48 -16.28
CA GLY A 33 9.23 5.04 -17.65
C GLY A 33 9.02 3.54 -17.83
N VAL A 34 8.89 2.78 -16.73
CA VAL A 34 8.70 1.33 -16.73
C VAL A 34 7.72 0.92 -15.63
N VAL A 35 6.89 -0.08 -15.93
CA VAL A 35 5.96 -0.65 -14.94
C VAL A 35 6.75 -1.34 -13.83
N ASN A 36 6.54 -0.89 -12.59
CA ASN A 36 7.17 -1.50 -11.42
C ASN A 36 6.26 -2.61 -10.85
N PHE A 37 6.53 -3.85 -11.22
CA PHE A 37 5.78 -5.01 -10.71
C PHE A 37 5.97 -5.24 -9.20
N ALA A 38 7.05 -4.74 -8.61
CA ALA A 38 7.29 -4.86 -7.16
C ALA A 38 6.38 -3.95 -6.31
N PHE A 39 5.64 -3.03 -6.91
CA PHE A 39 4.81 -2.08 -6.18
C PHE A 39 3.85 -2.78 -5.20
N GLY A 40 3.15 -3.85 -5.64
CA GLY A 40 2.25 -4.62 -4.79
C GLY A 40 2.95 -5.30 -3.61
N ALA A 41 4.13 -5.90 -3.86
CA ALA A 41 4.91 -6.55 -2.81
C ALA A 41 5.48 -5.53 -1.80
N MET A 42 5.87 -4.34 -2.25
CA MET A 42 6.27 -3.24 -1.40
C MET A 42 5.10 -2.73 -0.55
N ALA A 43 3.92 -2.56 -1.14
CA ALA A 43 2.71 -2.15 -0.42
C ALA A 43 2.31 -3.18 0.64
N MET A 44 2.43 -4.48 0.33
CA MET A 44 2.21 -5.57 1.27
C MET A 44 3.18 -5.46 2.46
N TRP A 45 4.47 -5.27 2.23
CA TRP A 45 5.46 -5.07 3.31
C TRP A 45 5.06 -3.91 4.23
N VAL A 46 4.70 -2.76 3.67
CA VAL A 46 4.29 -1.58 4.47
C VAL A 46 3.03 -1.85 5.28
N ALA A 47 2.07 -2.61 4.73
CA ALA A 47 0.88 -3.02 5.47
C ALA A 47 1.23 -3.91 6.68
N TYR A 48 2.18 -4.82 6.53
CA TYR A 48 2.68 -5.64 7.63
C TYR A 48 3.44 -4.81 8.68
N VAL A 49 4.27 -3.86 8.25
CA VAL A 49 4.94 -2.91 9.18
C VAL A 49 3.91 -2.13 10.00
N TYR A 50 2.87 -1.61 9.36
CA TYR A 50 1.80 -0.92 10.07
C TYR A 50 1.11 -1.84 11.08
N ALA A 51 0.79 -3.07 10.68
CA ALA A 51 0.15 -4.05 11.56
C ALA A 51 1.00 -4.40 12.78
N ASP A 52 2.30 -4.61 12.59
CA ASP A 52 3.25 -4.89 13.67
C ASP A 52 3.41 -3.70 14.63
N LEU A 53 3.50 -2.48 14.11
CA LEU A 53 3.53 -1.27 14.93
C LEU A 53 2.29 -1.15 15.83
N ARG A 54 1.11 -1.51 15.32
CA ARG A 54 -0.14 -1.51 16.09
C ARG A 54 -0.15 -2.56 17.21
N THR A 55 0.71 -3.56 17.15
CA THR A 55 0.89 -4.59 18.17
C THR A 55 2.19 -4.42 18.98
N GLY A 56 2.77 -3.22 18.98
CA GLY A 56 3.96 -2.90 19.77
C GLY A 56 5.25 -3.54 19.24
N SER A 57 5.35 -3.83 17.94
CA SER A 57 6.58 -4.38 17.36
C SER A 57 6.94 -3.69 16.04
N TYR A 58 8.24 -3.67 15.71
CA TYR A 58 8.74 -3.16 14.43
C TYR A 58 9.62 -4.22 13.74
N PRO A 59 9.28 -4.66 12.52
CA PRO A 59 10.06 -5.63 11.78
C PRO A 59 11.24 -4.94 11.07
N PHE A 60 12.46 -5.42 11.29
CA PHE A 60 13.62 -4.92 10.55
C PHE A 60 13.70 -5.55 9.16
N PRO A 61 13.89 -4.76 8.07
CA PRO A 61 14.01 -5.29 6.72
C PRO A 61 15.37 -5.96 6.45
N ILE A 62 16.39 -5.76 7.30
CA ILE A 62 17.77 -6.17 7.04
C ILE A 62 18.01 -7.59 7.58
N PRO A 63 18.43 -8.56 6.74
CA PRO A 63 18.85 -9.87 7.19
C PRO A 63 20.07 -9.77 8.12
N GLY A 64 20.06 -10.52 9.23
CA GLY A 64 21.13 -10.47 10.25
C GLY A 64 20.84 -9.60 11.47
N LEU A 65 19.85 -8.71 11.40
CA LEU A 65 19.33 -8.02 12.56
C LEU A 65 18.20 -8.82 13.24
N PRO A 66 17.91 -8.55 14.54
CA PRO A 66 16.76 -9.16 15.22
C PRO A 66 15.51 -9.04 14.35
N ALA A 67 14.72 -10.12 14.30
CA ALA A 67 13.56 -10.15 13.42
C ALA A 67 12.58 -9.02 13.71
N ARG A 68 12.41 -8.70 14.98
CA ARG A 68 11.53 -7.64 15.48
C ARG A 68 12.14 -6.96 16.70
N TYR A 69 11.84 -5.68 16.81
CA TYR A 69 12.02 -4.90 18.03
C TYR A 69 10.65 -4.77 18.70
N HIS A 70 10.56 -5.14 19.97
CA HIS A 70 9.33 -5.02 20.75
C HIS A 70 9.37 -3.74 21.56
N PHE A 71 8.27 -3.02 21.54
CA PHE A 71 8.03 -1.86 22.41
C PHE A 71 7.22 -2.30 23.63
N ASP A 72 7.38 -1.63 24.75
CA ASP A 72 6.64 -1.94 25.98
C ASP A 72 5.13 -1.64 25.87
N HIS A 73 4.70 -0.96 24.82
CA HIS A 73 3.29 -0.59 24.61
C HIS A 73 2.93 -0.53 23.12
N ASP A 74 1.64 -0.70 22.84
CA ASP A 74 1.08 -0.57 21.50
C ASP A 74 1.24 0.85 20.97
N VAL A 75 1.67 0.97 19.74
CA VAL A 75 1.81 2.28 19.07
C VAL A 75 0.44 2.80 18.65
N GLY A 76 0.10 4.00 19.09
CA GLY A 76 -1.16 4.64 18.72
C GLY A 76 -1.31 4.79 17.20
N PHE A 77 -2.56 4.80 16.71
CA PHE A 77 -2.89 4.86 15.28
C PHE A 77 -2.09 5.90 14.50
N ARG A 78 -2.03 7.15 14.98
CA ARG A 78 -1.36 8.26 14.28
C ARG A 78 0.14 7.99 14.10
N TRP A 79 0.82 7.54 15.15
CA TRP A 79 2.24 7.22 15.12
C TRP A 79 2.54 5.98 14.28
N ALA A 80 1.73 4.93 14.38
CA ALA A 80 1.88 3.74 13.55
C ALA A 80 1.73 4.07 12.06
N LEU A 81 0.76 4.91 11.70
CA LEU A 81 0.55 5.34 10.32
C LEU A 81 1.74 6.19 9.82
N THR A 82 2.19 7.17 10.58
CA THR A 82 3.32 8.03 10.17
C THR A 82 4.62 7.24 10.03
N LEU A 83 4.91 6.31 10.96
CA LEU A 83 6.09 5.46 10.88
C LEU A 83 6.01 4.48 9.71
N ALA A 84 4.85 3.91 9.42
CA ALA A 84 4.65 3.05 8.26
C ALA A 84 4.84 3.83 6.95
N MET A 85 4.31 5.05 6.84
CA MET A 85 4.52 5.93 5.68
C MET A 85 5.99 6.32 5.51
N LEU A 86 6.68 6.63 6.61
CA LEU A 86 8.12 6.91 6.58
C LEU A 86 8.91 5.68 6.12
N SER A 87 8.57 4.49 6.63
CA SER A 87 9.21 3.24 6.20
C SER A 87 8.99 2.97 4.70
N ALA A 88 7.78 3.28 4.19
CA ALA A 88 7.47 3.18 2.76
C ALA A 88 8.33 4.13 1.93
N ALA A 89 8.50 5.39 2.37
CA ALA A 89 9.31 6.38 1.69
C ALA A 89 10.79 5.97 1.68
N VAL A 90 11.32 5.54 2.82
CA VAL A 90 12.72 5.06 2.92
C VAL A 90 12.94 3.83 2.04
N MET A 91 12.02 2.87 2.08
CA MET A 91 12.11 1.66 1.26
C MET A 91 12.03 1.99 -0.23
N GLY A 92 11.11 2.86 -0.65
CA GLY A 92 11.01 3.32 -2.03
C GLY A 92 12.28 4.02 -2.50
N LEU A 93 12.87 4.86 -1.64
CA LEU A 93 14.15 5.53 -1.92
C LEU A 93 15.30 4.52 -2.06
N LEU A 94 15.39 3.54 -1.16
CA LEU A 94 16.40 2.48 -1.24
C LEU A 94 16.27 1.66 -2.52
N VAL A 95 15.08 1.23 -2.87
CA VAL A 95 14.81 0.51 -4.13
C VAL A 95 15.17 1.35 -5.34
N TYR A 96 14.84 2.63 -5.32
CA TYR A 96 15.24 3.55 -6.38
C TYR A 96 16.76 3.68 -6.48
N LEU A 97 17.45 3.95 -5.39
CA LEU A 97 18.89 4.19 -5.38
C LEU A 97 19.70 2.93 -5.73
N LEU A 98 19.30 1.77 -5.20
CA LEU A 98 20.05 0.52 -5.33
C LEU A 98 19.73 -0.23 -6.63
N VAL A 99 18.49 -0.14 -7.12
CA VAL A 99 18.02 -0.92 -8.26
C VAL A 99 17.76 -0.05 -9.48
N PHE A 100 16.85 0.92 -9.39
CA PHE A 100 16.42 1.66 -10.57
C PHE A 100 17.43 2.72 -11.04
N ARG A 101 18.16 3.35 -10.13
CA ARG A 101 19.17 4.36 -10.48
C ARG A 101 20.33 3.78 -11.31
N PRO A 102 20.96 2.64 -10.93
CA PRO A 102 21.96 1.99 -11.77
C PRO A 102 21.41 1.53 -13.11
N LEU A 103 20.15 1.07 -13.14
CA LEU A 103 19.50 0.60 -14.35
C LEU A 103 18.92 1.75 -15.23
N ARG A 104 19.18 3.01 -14.92
CA ARG A 104 18.61 4.14 -15.67
C ARG A 104 18.88 4.08 -17.17
N ARG A 105 20.11 3.65 -17.55
CA ARG A 105 20.56 3.52 -18.95
C ARG A 105 20.31 2.14 -19.55
N ALA A 106 19.82 1.19 -18.75
CA ALA A 106 19.54 -0.15 -19.22
C ALA A 106 18.26 -0.20 -20.05
N PRO A 107 18.11 -1.19 -20.95
CA PRO A 107 16.87 -1.43 -21.71
C PRO A 107 15.67 -1.61 -20.78
N SER A 108 14.48 -1.29 -21.25
CA SER A 108 13.23 -1.42 -20.48
C SER A 108 13.02 -2.85 -19.95
N LEU A 109 13.39 -3.85 -20.74
CA LEU A 109 13.32 -5.26 -20.33
C LEU A 109 14.13 -5.56 -19.07
N ALA A 110 15.35 -5.02 -18.94
CA ALA A 110 16.18 -5.23 -17.76
C ALA A 110 15.54 -4.64 -16.49
N LYS A 111 14.86 -3.50 -16.61
CA LYS A 111 14.14 -2.86 -15.50
C LYS A 111 12.91 -3.69 -15.09
N VAL A 112 12.21 -4.27 -16.06
CA VAL A 112 11.07 -5.18 -15.82
C VAL A 112 11.56 -6.42 -15.06
N VAL A 113 12.62 -7.07 -15.55
CA VAL A 113 13.20 -8.25 -14.88
C VAL A 113 13.66 -7.92 -13.46
N ALA A 114 14.31 -6.77 -13.27
CA ALA A 114 14.71 -6.31 -11.94
C ALA A 114 13.50 -6.10 -11.01
N SER A 115 12.40 -5.55 -11.52
CA SER A 115 11.18 -5.36 -10.71
C SER A 115 10.53 -6.70 -10.31
N ILE A 116 10.57 -7.71 -11.19
CA ILE A 116 10.12 -9.08 -10.87
C ILE A 116 11.04 -9.71 -9.81
N GLY A 117 12.35 -9.53 -9.94
CA GLY A 117 13.30 -9.96 -8.90
C GLY A 117 13.00 -9.32 -7.54
N LEU A 118 12.65 -8.04 -7.52
CA LEU A 118 12.22 -7.35 -6.29
C LEU A 118 10.94 -7.94 -5.68
N VAL A 119 9.97 -8.40 -6.49
CA VAL A 119 8.79 -9.12 -5.97
C VAL A 119 9.23 -10.32 -5.13
N ILE A 120 10.13 -11.15 -5.68
CA ILE A 120 10.62 -12.36 -5.01
C ILE A 120 11.33 -11.98 -3.70
N VAL A 121 12.17 -10.94 -3.74
CA VAL A 121 12.89 -10.45 -2.55
C VAL A 121 11.90 -10.02 -1.46
N PHE A 122 10.90 -9.20 -1.80
CA PHE A 122 9.93 -8.74 -0.81
C PHE A 122 9.02 -9.85 -0.30
N MET A 123 8.57 -10.77 -1.16
CA MET A 123 7.81 -11.94 -0.72
C MET A 123 8.62 -12.81 0.24
N THR A 124 9.87 -13.13 -0.11
CA THR A 124 10.74 -13.90 0.78
C THR A 124 11.00 -13.17 2.10
N LEU A 125 11.14 -11.84 2.06
CA LEU A 125 11.33 -11.03 3.26
C LEU A 125 10.10 -11.08 4.17
N VAL A 126 8.90 -10.98 3.59
CA VAL A 126 7.64 -11.14 4.33
C VAL A 126 7.54 -12.53 4.93
N ASP A 127 7.77 -13.59 4.16
CA ASP A 127 7.70 -14.96 4.65
C ASP A 127 8.66 -15.18 5.82
N ARG A 128 9.89 -14.70 5.73
CA ARG A 128 10.87 -14.87 6.81
C ARG A 128 10.58 -14.06 8.07
N ARG A 129 9.94 -12.89 7.90
CA ARG A 129 9.68 -11.98 9.03
C ARG A 129 8.33 -12.18 9.68
N PHE A 130 7.37 -12.78 8.97
CA PHE A 130 5.99 -12.93 9.41
C PHE A 130 5.47 -14.38 9.38
N ALA A 131 6.34 -15.37 9.12
CA ALA A 131 5.98 -16.80 9.05
C ALA A 131 5.31 -17.34 10.33
N ASP A 132 5.60 -16.75 11.48
CA ASP A 132 5.02 -17.09 12.79
C ASP A 132 3.60 -16.50 13.00
N LYS A 133 3.15 -15.59 12.12
CA LYS A 133 1.85 -14.94 12.22
C LYS A 133 0.86 -15.52 11.19
N THR A 134 0.09 -16.50 11.63
CA THR A 134 -0.97 -17.13 10.79
C THR A 134 -2.09 -16.16 10.47
N THR A 135 -2.35 -15.17 11.33
CA THR A 135 -3.40 -14.17 11.12
C THR A 135 -3.01 -12.86 11.78
N ILE A 136 -2.88 -11.81 10.98
CA ILE A 136 -2.65 -10.47 11.49
C ILE A 136 -4.01 -9.76 11.62
N ARG A 137 -4.45 -9.58 12.87
CA ARG A 137 -5.66 -8.82 13.18
C ARG A 137 -5.26 -7.39 13.55
N VAL A 138 -5.59 -6.44 12.71
CA VAL A 138 -5.41 -5.01 12.99
C VAL A 138 -6.78 -4.38 13.23
N GLY A 139 -6.85 -3.51 14.24
CA GLY A 139 -8.06 -2.71 14.45
C GLY A 139 -8.43 -1.92 13.19
N ALA A 140 -9.71 -1.76 12.94
CA ALA A 140 -10.21 -1.03 11.78
C ALA A 140 -9.62 0.40 11.77
N ILE A 141 -9.09 0.80 10.63
CA ILE A 141 -8.58 2.16 10.38
C ILE A 141 -9.74 3.13 10.14
N LEU A 142 -10.76 2.64 9.43
CA LEU A 142 -11.95 3.40 9.07
C LEU A 142 -13.15 2.93 9.91
N PRO A 143 -14.12 3.82 10.18
CA PRO A 143 -15.34 3.45 10.89
C PRO A 143 -16.06 2.32 10.16
N ARG A 144 -16.30 1.22 10.86
CA ARG A 144 -17.01 0.03 10.33
C ARG A 144 -18.51 0.04 10.62
N GLU A 145 -18.99 1.07 11.30
CA GLU A 145 -20.42 1.16 11.59
C GLU A 145 -21.21 1.13 10.28
N PRO A 146 -22.10 0.13 10.12
CA PRO A 146 -22.86 -0.01 8.89
C PRO A 146 -23.85 1.13 8.73
N VAL A 147 -23.97 1.66 7.52
CA VAL A 147 -25.02 2.64 7.17
C VAL A 147 -26.21 1.87 6.62
N THR A 148 -27.34 1.97 7.28
CA THR A 148 -28.62 1.50 6.76
C THR A 148 -29.16 2.54 5.77
N ILE A 149 -29.19 2.19 4.48
CA ILE A 149 -29.68 3.10 3.42
C ILE A 149 -31.19 2.96 3.25
N THR A 150 -31.75 1.75 3.43
CA THR A 150 -33.19 1.52 3.34
C THR A 150 -33.53 0.27 4.15
N GLY A 151 -34.12 0.42 5.32
CA GLY A 151 -34.71 -0.61 6.19
C GLY A 151 -33.97 -1.94 6.41
N THR A 152 -33.46 -2.58 5.38
CA THR A 152 -32.78 -3.89 5.43
C THR A 152 -31.39 -3.89 4.76
N LEU A 153 -31.01 -2.83 4.05
CA LEU A 153 -29.76 -2.77 3.30
C LEU A 153 -28.68 -2.04 4.09
N THR A 154 -27.72 -2.80 4.61
CA THR A 154 -26.59 -2.28 5.36
C THR A 154 -25.31 -2.33 4.53
N VAL A 155 -24.69 -1.17 4.28
CA VAL A 155 -23.41 -1.03 3.53
C VAL A 155 -22.30 -0.69 4.50
N PRO A 156 -21.13 -1.37 4.45
CA PRO A 156 -19.98 -1.05 5.29
C PRO A 156 -19.43 0.33 4.92
N ARG A 157 -19.32 1.21 5.90
CA ARG A 157 -18.85 2.59 5.74
C ARG A 157 -17.39 2.70 5.30
N ASP A 158 -16.57 1.76 5.71
CA ASP A 158 -15.13 1.73 5.42
C ASP A 158 -14.84 1.70 3.91
N GLY A 159 -15.62 0.92 3.13
CA GLY A 159 -15.49 0.87 1.68
C GLY A 159 -15.79 2.21 1.01
N LEU A 160 -16.82 2.92 1.47
CA LEU A 160 -17.21 4.24 0.93
C LEU A 160 -16.15 5.30 1.26
N TRP A 161 -15.65 5.32 2.49
CA TRP A 161 -14.56 6.23 2.89
C TRP A 161 -13.28 5.95 2.10
N LEU A 162 -12.94 4.67 1.91
CA LEU A 162 -11.79 4.30 1.11
C LEU A 162 -11.94 4.78 -0.34
N ALA A 163 -13.09 4.57 -0.95
CA ALA A 163 -13.38 5.05 -2.31
C ALA A 163 -13.26 6.57 -2.42
N PHE A 164 -13.78 7.30 -1.44
CA PHE A 164 -13.67 8.76 -1.39
C PHE A 164 -12.21 9.21 -1.29
N ILE A 165 -11.43 8.61 -0.39
CA ILE A 165 -9.99 8.93 -0.21
C ILE A 165 -9.23 8.68 -1.51
N VAL A 166 -9.45 7.52 -2.16
CA VAL A 166 -8.77 7.18 -3.43
C VAL A 166 -9.16 8.16 -4.53
N LEU A 167 -10.42 8.56 -4.60
CA LEU A 167 -10.88 9.56 -5.57
C LEU A 167 -10.21 10.92 -5.36
N VAL A 168 -10.11 11.37 -4.11
CA VAL A 168 -9.43 12.63 -3.76
C VAL A 168 -7.94 12.57 -4.13
N ILE A 169 -7.26 11.47 -3.82
CA ILE A 169 -5.85 11.28 -4.18
C ILE A 169 -5.69 11.26 -5.70
N THR A 170 -6.57 10.57 -6.42
CA THR A 170 -6.54 10.51 -7.88
C THR A 170 -6.73 11.90 -8.49
N ALA A 171 -7.68 12.68 -7.99
CA ALA A 171 -7.90 14.05 -8.42
C ALA A 171 -6.68 14.94 -8.13
N ALA A 172 -6.07 14.82 -6.94
CA ALA A 172 -4.86 15.56 -6.57
C ALA A 172 -3.68 15.21 -7.51
N VAL A 173 -3.47 13.92 -7.80
CA VAL A 173 -2.43 13.46 -8.74
C VAL A 173 -2.71 13.98 -10.15
N TRP A 174 -3.95 13.92 -10.59
CA TRP A 174 -4.34 14.46 -11.91
C TRP A 174 -4.08 15.96 -12.02
N VAL A 175 -4.46 16.74 -11.00
CA VAL A 175 -4.22 18.19 -10.95
C VAL A 175 -2.73 18.48 -10.96
N THR A 176 -1.94 17.80 -10.11
CA THR A 176 -0.48 18.00 -10.07
C THR A 176 0.18 17.63 -11.39
N SER A 177 -0.23 16.52 -12.02
CA SER A 177 0.29 16.12 -13.34
C SER A 177 -0.06 17.12 -14.45
N LYS A 178 -1.26 17.74 -14.38
CA LYS A 178 -1.70 18.70 -15.38
C LYS A 178 -1.06 20.09 -15.23
N TYR A 179 -0.84 20.55 -14.00
CA TYR A 179 -0.39 21.91 -13.72
C TYR A 179 1.09 22.02 -13.36
N THR A 180 1.78 20.91 -13.15
CA THR A 180 3.19 20.89 -12.77
C THR A 180 4.03 20.28 -13.90
N ARG A 181 5.20 20.88 -14.20
CA ARG A 181 6.15 20.37 -15.20
C ARG A 181 6.70 18.95 -14.92
N VAL A 182 6.35 18.38 -13.79
CA VAL A 182 6.72 17.01 -13.40
C VAL A 182 5.88 15.95 -14.15
N GLY A 183 4.81 16.36 -14.81
CA GLY A 183 3.93 15.48 -15.59
C GLY A 183 4.18 15.47 -17.11
N LEU A 184 5.27 16.12 -17.58
CA LEU A 184 5.70 16.15 -18.98
C LEU A 184 6.93 15.28 -19.20
#